data_43231e11e2b13971aabc7629469f50d6
#
_entry.id   43231e11e2b13971aabc7629469f50d6
#
_cell.length_a   1.000
_cell.length_b   1.000
_cell.length_c   1.000
_cell.angle_alpha   90.00
_cell.angle_beta   90.00
_cell.angle_gamma   90.00
#
_symmetry.space_group_name_H-M   'P 1'
#
loop_
_entity.id
_entity.type
_entity.pdbx_description
1 polymer ?
#
loop_
_entity_poly.entity_id
_entity_poly.type
_entity_poly.pdbx_seq_one_letter_code
_entity_poly.pdbx_strand_id
1 'polypeptide(L)'
;MKIALIGYGKMGHMIEEIALQRGHEIVCKIDVNNPEDIDSPEFCSADVAIEFTNPTAAYGNYLKAFAHNVKVVSGSTGWMKDHKAEVEALCADGKQTLFWASNFSIGVAIFQAVNRYLAKIMNQFPQYNVCMQETHHVHKLDAPSGTAITLAEEIIDNLDRKKDWKRGVTYWTNDGHQDEGDQNITSDDLVINCVRDGEVPGIHAVMY
;
A
#
# COMPACT_ATOMS: atom_id res chain seq x y z
N MET A 1 -13.13 -7.75 -20.51
CA MET A 1 -13.73 -7.72 -19.17
C MET A 1 -14.44 -6.39 -18.97
N LYS A 2 -15.51 -6.41 -18.22
CA LYS A 2 -16.21 -5.21 -17.73
C LYS A 2 -15.60 -4.81 -16.39
N ILE A 3 -15.09 -3.58 -16.31
CA ILE A 3 -14.41 -3.06 -15.14
C ILE A 3 -15.17 -1.85 -14.60
N ALA A 4 -15.44 -1.85 -13.29
CA ALA A 4 -15.86 -0.66 -12.56
C ALA A 4 -14.65 -0.02 -11.86
N LEU A 5 -14.59 1.30 -11.80
CA LEU A 5 -13.56 2.05 -11.09
C LEU A 5 -14.19 2.70 -9.86
N ILE A 6 -13.61 2.44 -8.68
CA ILE A 6 -13.98 3.10 -7.42
C ILE A 6 -12.81 3.98 -7.00
N GLY A 7 -13.01 5.29 -7.03
CA GLY A 7 -11.97 6.30 -6.95
C GLY A 7 -11.50 6.71 -8.34
N TYR A 8 -12.00 7.85 -8.82
CA TYR A 8 -11.68 8.33 -10.16
C TYR A 8 -10.77 9.57 -10.12
N GLY A 9 -9.75 9.51 -9.25
CA GLY A 9 -8.64 10.45 -9.17
C GLY A 9 -7.50 10.09 -10.14
N LYS A 10 -6.26 10.49 -9.80
CA LYS A 10 -5.07 10.26 -10.63
C LYS A 10 -4.90 8.79 -11.05
N MET A 11 -5.04 7.85 -10.09
CA MET A 11 -4.93 6.42 -10.39
C MET A 11 -6.10 5.91 -11.23
N GLY A 12 -7.33 6.33 -10.95
CA GLY A 12 -8.50 5.94 -11.72
C GLY A 12 -8.38 6.29 -13.20
N HIS A 13 -7.92 7.49 -13.52
CA HIS A 13 -7.67 7.91 -14.90
C HIS A 13 -6.61 7.07 -15.60
N MET A 14 -5.48 6.79 -14.93
CA MET A 14 -4.42 5.92 -15.50
C MET A 14 -4.91 4.49 -15.74
N ILE A 15 -5.70 3.95 -14.80
CA ILE A 15 -6.26 2.60 -14.92
C ILE A 15 -7.25 2.54 -16.08
N GLU A 16 -8.12 3.53 -16.26
CA GLU A 16 -9.03 3.62 -17.40
C GLU A 16 -8.25 3.58 -18.72
N GLU A 17 -7.27 4.46 -18.86
CA GLU A 17 -6.47 4.53 -20.09
C GLU A 17 -5.87 3.18 -20.45
N ILE A 18 -5.21 2.52 -19.49
CA ILE A 18 -4.57 1.23 -19.70
C ILE A 18 -5.61 0.12 -19.96
N ALA A 19 -6.74 0.14 -19.26
CA ALA A 19 -7.81 -0.84 -19.44
C ALA A 19 -8.38 -0.77 -20.86
N LEU A 20 -8.68 0.43 -21.36
CA LEU A 20 -9.17 0.65 -22.72
C LEU A 20 -8.13 0.23 -23.78
N GLN A 21 -6.86 0.56 -23.60
CA GLN A 21 -5.76 0.12 -24.47
C GLN A 21 -5.65 -1.40 -24.55
N ARG A 22 -5.99 -2.11 -23.46
CA ARG A 22 -6.01 -3.57 -23.38
C ARG A 22 -7.31 -4.21 -23.87
N GLY A 23 -8.26 -3.43 -24.39
CA GLY A 23 -9.53 -3.90 -24.90
C GLY A 23 -10.54 -4.29 -23.82
N HIS A 24 -10.43 -3.73 -22.62
CA HIS A 24 -11.44 -3.86 -21.57
C HIS A 24 -12.48 -2.74 -21.67
N GLU A 25 -13.64 -2.96 -21.09
CA GLU A 25 -14.74 -1.99 -21.04
C GLU A 25 -14.82 -1.39 -19.63
N ILE A 26 -14.88 -0.06 -19.52
CA ILE A 26 -15.19 0.62 -18.26
C ILE A 26 -16.69 0.86 -18.21
N VAL A 27 -17.37 0.14 -17.34
CA VAL A 27 -18.85 0.17 -17.24
C VAL A 27 -19.35 1.18 -16.21
N CYS A 28 -18.54 1.49 -15.19
CA CYS A 28 -18.92 2.43 -14.14
C CYS A 28 -17.69 3.14 -13.58
N LYS A 29 -17.84 4.41 -13.23
CA LYS A 29 -16.80 5.24 -12.58
C LYS A 29 -17.42 5.92 -11.37
N ILE A 30 -16.93 5.57 -10.20
CA ILE A 30 -17.45 6.05 -8.92
C ILE A 30 -16.41 6.97 -8.27
N ASP A 31 -16.86 8.14 -7.84
CA ASP A 31 -16.05 9.09 -7.09
C ASP A 31 -16.90 9.75 -6.00
N VAL A 32 -16.34 10.71 -5.27
CA VAL A 32 -16.99 11.43 -4.18
C VAL A 32 -18.28 12.16 -4.60
N ASN A 33 -18.43 12.45 -5.89
CA ASN A 33 -19.58 13.18 -6.43
C ASN A 33 -20.76 12.28 -6.86
N ASN A 34 -20.56 10.96 -6.92
CA ASN A 34 -21.56 9.97 -7.36
C ASN A 34 -21.42 8.63 -6.63
N PRO A 35 -21.29 8.61 -5.31
CA PRO A 35 -21.05 7.37 -4.54
C PRO A 35 -22.23 6.38 -4.61
N GLU A 36 -23.43 6.85 -4.99
CA GLU A 36 -24.62 6.03 -5.19
C GLU A 36 -24.57 5.16 -6.45
N ASP A 37 -23.72 5.49 -7.42
CA ASP A 37 -23.58 4.69 -8.66
C ASP A 37 -23.03 3.28 -8.40
N ILE A 38 -22.53 3.00 -7.18
CA ILE A 38 -22.13 1.66 -6.76
C ILE A 38 -23.33 0.68 -6.69
N ASP A 39 -24.54 1.20 -6.60
CA ASP A 39 -25.78 0.44 -6.61
C ASP A 39 -26.45 0.41 -8.01
N SER A 40 -25.80 0.98 -9.03
CA SER A 40 -26.33 1.04 -10.40
C SER A 40 -26.29 -0.32 -11.12
N PRO A 41 -27.17 -0.54 -12.11
CA PRO A 41 -27.10 -1.73 -12.96
C PRO A 41 -25.76 -1.88 -13.70
N GLU A 42 -25.13 -0.76 -14.07
CA GLU A 42 -23.83 -0.68 -14.72
C GLU A 42 -22.76 -1.26 -13.81
N PHE A 43 -22.70 -0.82 -12.54
CA PHE A 43 -21.77 -1.36 -11.55
C PHE A 43 -22.00 -2.86 -11.32
N CYS A 44 -23.27 -3.26 -11.13
CA CYS A 44 -23.62 -4.68 -10.91
C CYS A 44 -23.27 -5.58 -12.10
N SER A 45 -23.07 -5.01 -13.30
CA SER A 45 -22.65 -5.74 -14.50
C SER A 45 -21.15 -5.96 -14.60
N ALA A 46 -20.36 -5.39 -13.70
CA ALA A 46 -18.91 -5.47 -13.73
C ALA A 46 -18.39 -6.87 -13.37
N ASP A 47 -17.37 -7.35 -14.07
CA ASP A 47 -16.64 -8.58 -13.71
C ASP A 47 -15.75 -8.34 -12.48
N VAL A 48 -15.24 -7.10 -12.34
CA VAL A 48 -14.35 -6.67 -11.27
C VAL A 48 -14.43 -5.16 -11.04
N ALA A 49 -14.35 -4.73 -9.78
CA ALA A 49 -14.14 -3.35 -9.41
C ALA A 49 -12.66 -3.13 -9.04
N ILE A 50 -12.06 -2.06 -9.57
CA ILE A 50 -10.71 -1.63 -9.19
C ILE A 50 -10.86 -0.41 -8.29
N GLU A 51 -10.38 -0.51 -7.04
CA GLU A 51 -10.60 0.45 -5.98
C GLU A 51 -9.30 1.14 -5.59
N PHE A 52 -9.23 2.47 -5.76
CA PHE A 52 -8.16 3.35 -5.32
C PHE A 52 -8.75 4.63 -4.75
N THR A 53 -9.16 4.57 -3.47
CA THR A 53 -9.73 5.72 -2.76
C THR A 53 -8.83 6.14 -1.59
N ASN A 54 -9.31 6.01 -0.37
CA ASN A 54 -8.60 6.38 0.85
C ASN A 54 -8.90 5.40 1.99
N PRO A 55 -8.14 5.43 3.10
CA PRO A 55 -8.30 4.49 4.22
C PRO A 55 -9.71 4.40 4.79
N THR A 56 -10.41 5.53 4.86
CA THR A 56 -11.72 5.60 5.51
C THR A 56 -12.86 5.12 4.61
N ALA A 57 -12.71 5.22 3.29
CA ALA A 57 -13.74 4.83 2.32
C ALA A 57 -13.60 3.36 1.88
N ALA A 58 -12.38 2.83 1.82
CA ALA A 58 -12.05 1.55 1.22
C ALA A 58 -12.92 0.39 1.75
N TYR A 59 -12.99 0.22 3.07
CA TYR A 59 -13.77 -0.85 3.69
C TYR A 59 -15.26 -0.79 3.31
N GLY A 60 -15.87 0.40 3.39
CA GLY A 60 -17.26 0.60 2.99
C GLY A 60 -17.51 0.27 1.51
N ASN A 61 -16.55 0.60 0.63
CA ASN A 61 -16.60 0.27 -0.79
C ASN A 61 -16.53 -1.24 -1.02
N TYR A 62 -15.70 -1.98 -0.26
CA TYR A 62 -15.65 -3.44 -0.34
C TYR A 62 -16.99 -4.07 0.03
N LEU A 63 -17.60 -3.66 1.15
CA LEU A 63 -18.89 -4.20 1.57
C LEU A 63 -19.98 -4.00 0.53
N LYS A 64 -20.04 -2.82 -0.08
CA LYS A 64 -21.01 -2.52 -1.14
C LYS A 64 -20.75 -3.37 -2.39
N ALA A 65 -19.49 -3.45 -2.87
CA ALA A 65 -19.14 -4.29 -4.01
C ALA A 65 -19.48 -5.77 -3.74
N PHE A 66 -19.20 -6.27 -2.56
CA PHE A 66 -19.53 -7.65 -2.15
C PHE A 66 -21.04 -7.91 -2.09
N ALA A 67 -21.84 -6.91 -1.67
CA ALA A 67 -23.29 -7.03 -1.67
C ALA A 67 -23.85 -7.25 -3.08
N HIS A 68 -23.17 -6.76 -4.10
CA HIS A 68 -23.49 -6.95 -5.52
C HIS A 68 -22.74 -8.13 -6.18
N ASN A 69 -21.99 -8.93 -5.41
CA ASN A 69 -21.14 -10.02 -5.89
C ASN A 69 -20.07 -9.58 -6.90
N VAL A 70 -19.64 -8.31 -6.85
CA VAL A 70 -18.55 -7.79 -7.67
C VAL A 70 -17.23 -8.04 -6.96
N LYS A 71 -16.29 -8.68 -7.64
CA LYS A 71 -14.93 -8.94 -7.15
C LYS A 71 -14.16 -7.62 -7.04
N VAL A 72 -13.26 -7.50 -6.06
CA VAL A 72 -12.52 -6.26 -5.83
C VAL A 72 -11.02 -6.48 -5.97
N VAL A 73 -10.37 -5.57 -6.69
CA VAL A 73 -8.92 -5.34 -6.67
C VAL A 73 -8.68 -3.99 -6.03
N SER A 74 -7.95 -3.92 -4.92
CA SER A 74 -7.75 -2.66 -4.20
C SER A 74 -6.30 -2.34 -3.94
N GLY A 75 -5.95 -1.06 -4.14
CA GLY A 75 -4.68 -0.45 -3.77
C GLY A 75 -4.79 0.55 -2.61
N SER A 76 -5.98 0.73 -2.04
CA SER A 76 -6.13 1.58 -0.85
C SER A 76 -5.46 0.96 0.37
N THR A 77 -4.71 1.77 1.11
CA THR A 77 -3.97 1.35 2.31
C THR A 77 -4.60 1.91 3.58
N GLY A 78 -4.13 1.49 4.76
CA GLY A 78 -4.52 2.05 6.05
C GLY A 78 -5.82 1.49 6.65
N TRP A 79 -6.60 0.69 5.95
CA TRP A 79 -7.85 0.08 6.43
C TRP A 79 -7.65 -1.24 7.20
N MET A 80 -6.52 -1.92 6.99
CA MET A 80 -6.29 -3.27 7.51
C MET A 80 -6.27 -3.35 9.02
N LYS A 81 -5.74 -2.33 9.71
CA LYS A 81 -5.64 -2.33 11.17
C LYS A 81 -7.00 -2.57 11.84
N ASP A 82 -8.06 -2.00 11.27
CA ASP A 82 -9.38 -2.01 11.88
C ASP A 82 -10.31 -3.08 11.29
N HIS A 83 -10.10 -3.50 10.02
CA HIS A 83 -11.07 -4.30 9.26
C HIS A 83 -10.52 -5.57 8.61
N LYS A 84 -9.23 -5.90 8.80
CA LYS A 84 -8.61 -7.07 8.15
C LYS A 84 -9.36 -8.37 8.46
N ALA A 85 -9.62 -8.64 9.73
CA ALA A 85 -10.25 -9.88 10.16
C ALA A 85 -11.67 -10.04 9.60
N GLU A 86 -12.44 -8.94 9.51
CA GLU A 86 -13.79 -8.94 8.95
C GLU A 86 -13.77 -9.25 7.45
N VAL A 87 -12.87 -8.62 6.70
CA VAL A 87 -12.72 -8.84 5.25
C VAL A 87 -12.24 -10.25 4.97
N GLU A 88 -11.27 -10.76 5.73
CA GLU A 88 -10.80 -12.15 5.61
C GLU A 88 -11.94 -13.14 5.87
N ALA A 89 -12.78 -12.91 6.87
CA ALA A 89 -13.94 -13.76 7.15
C ALA A 89 -14.97 -13.74 6.01
N LEU A 90 -15.21 -12.59 5.38
CA LEU A 90 -16.09 -12.47 4.22
C LEU A 90 -15.56 -13.22 2.98
N CYS A 91 -14.24 -13.32 2.85
CA CYS A 91 -13.59 -13.99 1.72
C CYS A 91 -13.29 -15.48 1.97
N ALA A 92 -13.29 -15.95 3.24
CA ALA A 92 -12.80 -17.26 3.64
C ALA A 92 -13.51 -18.45 2.95
N ASP A 93 -14.82 -18.34 2.68
CA ASP A 93 -15.59 -19.39 2.08
C ASP A 93 -15.69 -19.30 0.54
N GLY A 94 -14.89 -18.43 -0.08
CA GLY A 94 -14.93 -18.15 -1.51
C GLY A 94 -16.19 -17.42 -1.98
N LYS A 95 -17.00 -16.90 -1.05
CA LYS A 95 -18.21 -16.13 -1.37
C LYS A 95 -17.86 -14.75 -1.94
N GLN A 96 -16.81 -14.15 -1.41
CA GLN A 96 -16.33 -12.85 -1.86
C GLN A 96 -14.86 -12.94 -2.29
N THR A 97 -14.40 -11.97 -3.07
CA THR A 97 -13.03 -11.95 -3.57
C THR A 97 -12.45 -10.55 -3.44
N LEU A 98 -11.39 -10.44 -2.65
CA LEU A 98 -10.54 -9.27 -2.60
C LEU A 98 -9.10 -9.66 -2.98
N PHE A 99 -8.55 -8.96 -3.98
CA PHE A 99 -7.12 -8.96 -4.23
C PHE A 99 -6.57 -7.59 -3.82
N TRP A 100 -5.82 -7.55 -2.73
CA TRP A 100 -5.25 -6.33 -2.19
C TRP A 100 -3.73 -6.37 -2.21
N ALA A 101 -3.12 -5.23 -2.52
CA ALA A 101 -1.70 -5.01 -2.32
C ALA A 101 -1.44 -3.55 -1.93
N SER A 102 -0.47 -3.33 -1.04
CA SER A 102 0.00 -1.98 -0.70
C SER A 102 0.72 -1.30 -1.87
N ASN A 103 1.24 -2.10 -2.80
CA ASN A 103 1.92 -1.64 -4.00
C ASN A 103 1.77 -2.67 -5.12
N PHE A 104 1.37 -2.23 -6.31
CA PHE A 104 1.23 -3.05 -7.52
C PHE A 104 2.44 -2.96 -8.47
N SER A 105 3.51 -2.27 -8.08
CA SER A 105 4.74 -2.21 -8.87
C SER A 105 5.47 -3.55 -8.87
N ILE A 106 5.72 -4.10 -10.06
CA ILE A 106 6.55 -5.31 -10.22
C ILE A 106 7.97 -5.08 -9.66
N GLY A 107 8.54 -3.87 -9.85
CA GLY A 107 9.84 -3.51 -9.28
C GLY A 107 9.86 -3.59 -7.76
N VAL A 108 8.80 -3.11 -7.10
CA VAL A 108 8.67 -3.21 -5.63
C VAL A 108 8.50 -4.68 -5.21
N ALA A 109 7.72 -5.48 -5.92
CA ALA A 109 7.55 -6.91 -5.62
C ALA A 109 8.88 -7.68 -5.75
N ILE A 110 9.70 -7.38 -6.75
CA ILE A 110 11.05 -7.94 -6.90
C ILE A 110 11.93 -7.48 -5.74
N PHE A 111 11.90 -6.19 -5.40
CA PHE A 111 12.68 -5.67 -4.28
C PHE A 111 12.31 -6.34 -2.96
N GLN A 112 11.03 -6.52 -2.66
CA GLN A 112 10.55 -7.27 -1.49
C GLN A 112 11.07 -8.70 -1.46
N ALA A 113 11.05 -9.41 -2.59
CA ALA A 113 11.59 -10.78 -2.67
C ALA A 113 13.09 -10.83 -2.35
N VAL A 114 13.88 -9.90 -2.92
CA VAL A 114 15.32 -9.76 -2.66
C VAL A 114 15.57 -9.36 -1.20
N ASN A 115 14.79 -8.43 -0.65
CA ASN A 115 14.87 -7.96 0.72
C ASN A 115 14.71 -9.10 1.74
N ARG A 116 13.66 -9.92 1.58
CA ARG A 116 13.45 -11.12 2.43
C ARG A 116 14.61 -12.11 2.33
N TYR A 117 15.11 -12.36 1.11
CA TYR A 117 16.23 -13.28 0.91
C TYR A 117 17.52 -12.75 1.53
N LEU A 118 17.82 -11.45 1.36
CA LEU A 118 18.98 -10.79 1.94
C LEU A 118 18.91 -10.83 3.48
N ALA A 119 17.75 -10.52 4.08
CA ALA A 119 17.56 -10.57 5.53
C ALA A 119 17.87 -11.96 6.11
N LYS A 120 17.43 -13.04 5.43
CA LYS A 120 17.75 -14.43 5.82
C LYS A 120 19.26 -14.69 5.80
N ILE A 121 19.97 -14.25 4.77
CA ILE A 121 21.43 -14.39 4.71
C ILE A 121 22.07 -13.60 5.84
N MET A 122 21.70 -12.34 6.02
CA MET A 122 22.28 -11.43 6.99
C MET A 122 21.98 -11.84 8.45
N ASN A 123 20.98 -12.69 8.67
CA ASN A 123 20.72 -13.25 10.00
C ASN A 123 21.91 -14.07 10.55
N GLN A 124 22.72 -14.65 9.67
CA GLN A 124 23.92 -15.42 10.05
C GLN A 124 25.13 -14.52 10.34
N PHE A 125 25.05 -13.22 10.12
CA PHE A 125 26.16 -12.27 10.25
C PHE A 125 25.84 -11.16 11.28
N PRO A 126 25.91 -11.47 12.60
CA PRO A 126 25.47 -10.55 13.64
C PRO A 126 26.32 -9.28 13.79
N GLN A 127 27.50 -9.24 13.17
CA GLN A 127 28.37 -8.06 13.16
C GLN A 127 27.86 -6.94 12.25
N TYR A 128 26.87 -7.21 11.38
CA TYR A 128 26.19 -6.20 10.56
C TYR A 128 24.89 -5.77 11.23
N ASN A 129 24.60 -4.49 11.15
CA ASN A 129 23.31 -3.94 11.55
C ASN A 129 22.53 -3.49 10.31
N VAL A 130 21.21 -3.37 10.43
CA VAL A 130 20.33 -2.93 9.35
C VAL A 130 19.66 -1.61 9.70
N CYS A 131 19.59 -0.73 8.74
CA CYS A 131 18.76 0.48 8.79
C CYS A 131 18.13 0.71 7.41
N MET A 132 17.10 1.53 7.40
CA MET A 132 16.35 1.86 6.19
C MET A 132 16.24 3.36 6.00
N GLN A 133 16.14 3.77 4.74
CA GLN A 133 15.76 5.13 4.36
C GLN A 133 14.74 5.08 3.23
N GLU A 134 13.73 5.94 3.33
CA GLU A 134 12.83 6.23 2.24
C GLU A 134 12.89 7.70 1.83
N THR A 135 12.65 7.99 0.54
CA THR A 135 12.56 9.37 0.03
C THR A 135 11.31 9.49 -0.82
N HIS A 136 10.48 10.50 -0.55
CA HIS A 136 9.28 10.83 -1.32
C HIS A 136 9.14 12.34 -1.51
N HIS A 137 8.18 12.73 -2.37
CA HIS A 137 7.84 14.13 -2.60
C HIS A 137 7.42 14.86 -1.32
N VAL A 138 7.60 16.18 -1.30
CA VAL A 138 7.34 17.03 -0.11
C VAL A 138 5.88 17.05 0.35
N HIS A 139 4.93 16.66 -0.52
CA HIS A 139 3.48 16.62 -0.21
C HIS A 139 3.04 15.31 0.43
N LYS A 140 3.93 14.32 0.61
CA LYS A 140 3.58 13.04 1.24
C LYS A 140 3.41 13.22 2.75
N LEU A 141 2.20 12.91 3.24
CA LEU A 141 1.82 13.15 4.63
C LEU A 141 2.26 12.03 5.57
N ASP A 142 2.15 10.77 5.12
CA ASP A 142 2.55 9.62 5.92
C ASP A 142 4.08 9.44 5.93
N ALA A 143 4.62 9.17 7.10
CA ALA A 143 6.03 8.84 7.33
C ALA A 143 6.12 7.83 8.50
N PRO A 144 6.70 6.64 8.30
CA PRO A 144 7.17 6.07 7.03
C PRO A 144 6.05 5.73 6.06
N SER A 145 6.38 5.56 4.78
CA SER A 145 5.44 5.09 3.76
C SER A 145 5.01 3.63 4.00
N GLY A 146 3.81 3.26 3.51
CA GLY A 146 3.34 1.87 3.61
C GLY A 146 4.32 0.85 3.00
N THR A 147 5.01 1.20 1.90
CA THR A 147 6.03 0.34 1.30
C THR A 147 7.25 0.17 2.22
N ALA A 148 7.70 1.24 2.88
CA ALA A 148 8.82 1.16 3.83
C ALA A 148 8.46 0.29 5.04
N ILE A 149 7.24 0.43 5.57
CA ILE A 149 6.74 -0.40 6.66
C ILE A 149 6.72 -1.88 6.24
N THR A 150 6.16 -2.21 5.08
CA THR A 150 6.13 -3.59 4.57
C THR A 150 7.55 -4.18 4.44
N LEU A 151 8.50 -3.41 3.89
CA LEU A 151 9.89 -3.85 3.79
C LEU A 151 10.53 -4.09 5.16
N ALA A 152 10.24 -3.24 6.15
CA ALA A 152 10.74 -3.40 7.51
C ALA A 152 10.17 -4.64 8.21
N GLU A 153 8.86 -4.87 8.11
CA GLU A 153 8.20 -6.06 8.65
C GLU A 153 8.78 -7.34 8.04
N GLU A 154 9.00 -7.36 6.71
CA GLU A 154 9.64 -8.48 6.02
C GLU A 154 11.08 -8.73 6.51
N ILE A 155 11.85 -7.69 6.85
CA ILE A 155 13.19 -7.84 7.44
C ILE A 155 13.07 -8.44 8.85
N ILE A 156 12.18 -7.92 9.68
CA ILE A 156 11.98 -8.37 11.07
C ILE A 156 11.57 -9.83 11.09
N ASP A 157 10.69 -10.27 10.21
CA ASP A 157 10.26 -11.67 10.08
C ASP A 157 11.42 -12.64 9.73
N ASN A 158 12.54 -12.12 9.20
CA ASN A 158 13.67 -12.93 8.73
C ASN A 158 15.01 -12.59 9.41
N LEU A 159 15.01 -11.72 10.43
CA LEU A 159 16.21 -11.22 11.10
C LEU A 159 16.03 -11.21 12.62
N ASP A 160 16.37 -12.30 13.30
CA ASP A 160 16.05 -12.59 14.71
C ASP A 160 16.43 -11.47 15.70
N ARG A 161 17.45 -10.66 15.37
CA ARG A 161 17.95 -9.57 16.22
C ARG A 161 17.13 -8.28 16.09
N LYS A 162 16.12 -8.22 15.20
CA LYS A 162 15.19 -7.09 15.09
C LYS A 162 13.79 -7.53 15.51
N LYS A 163 13.12 -6.72 16.34
CA LYS A 163 11.83 -7.08 16.94
C LYS A 163 10.69 -6.15 16.54
N ASP A 164 11.01 -4.91 16.25
CA ASP A 164 10.06 -3.88 15.89
C ASP A 164 10.73 -2.88 14.94
N TRP A 165 9.95 -2.06 14.28
CA TRP A 165 10.48 -0.92 13.55
C TRP A 165 10.11 0.39 14.26
N LYS A 166 10.96 1.38 14.09
CA LYS A 166 10.77 2.73 14.62
C LYS A 166 10.99 3.75 13.53
N ARG A 167 10.16 4.79 13.52
CA ARG A 167 10.41 5.94 12.67
C ARG A 167 11.62 6.71 13.21
N GLY A 168 12.63 6.83 12.38
CA GLY A 168 13.77 7.70 12.63
C GLY A 168 13.44 9.15 12.28
N VAL A 169 14.46 9.92 11.94
CA VAL A 169 14.30 11.31 11.52
C VAL A 169 13.51 11.39 10.22
N THR A 170 12.61 12.37 10.15
CA THR A 170 12.02 12.82 8.89
C THR A 170 12.60 14.18 8.54
N TYR A 171 13.21 14.32 7.36
CA TYR A 171 13.89 15.52 6.91
C TYR A 171 13.28 16.06 5.62
N TRP A 172 13.02 17.37 5.55
CA TRP A 172 12.52 18.08 4.37
C TRP A 172 13.64 18.89 3.72
N THR A 173 13.95 18.61 2.44
CA THR A 173 15.05 19.25 1.73
C THR A 173 14.74 20.68 1.32
N ASN A 174 13.47 21.06 1.16
CA ASN A 174 13.03 22.35 0.66
C ASN A 174 13.23 23.50 1.67
N ASP A 175 13.13 23.22 2.97
CA ASP A 175 13.22 24.24 4.04
C ASP A 175 14.14 23.84 5.20
N GLY A 176 14.72 22.62 5.12
CA GLY A 176 15.58 22.08 6.17
C GLY A 176 14.85 21.70 7.45
N HIS A 177 13.51 21.64 7.42
CA HIS A 177 12.72 21.17 8.56
C HIS A 177 13.03 19.72 8.88
N GLN A 178 12.97 19.37 10.16
CA GLN A 178 13.26 18.03 10.67
C GLN A 178 12.30 17.68 11.80
N ASP A 179 11.77 16.42 11.74
CA ASP A 179 11.03 15.78 12.84
C ASP A 179 11.88 14.65 13.38
N GLU A 180 12.10 14.61 14.68
CA GLU A 180 13.03 13.69 15.36
C GLU A 180 12.54 12.22 15.38
N GLY A 181 11.28 11.95 15.03
CA GLY A 181 10.74 10.59 15.00
C GLY A 181 10.41 10.03 16.38
N ASP A 182 10.47 8.68 16.47
CA ASP A 182 10.12 7.96 17.68
C ASP A 182 11.22 8.08 18.73
N GLN A 183 10.81 8.07 19.99
CA GLN A 183 11.72 8.09 21.14
C GLN A 183 12.04 6.66 21.60
N ASN A 184 13.10 6.52 22.42
CA ASN A 184 13.50 5.25 23.03
C ASN A 184 13.83 4.14 22.02
N ILE A 185 14.50 4.48 20.92
CA ILE A 185 15.02 3.52 19.95
C ILE A 185 16.11 2.68 20.59
N THR A 186 16.01 1.35 20.45
CA THR A 186 16.95 0.36 20.99
C THR A 186 17.72 -0.34 19.87
N SER A 187 18.70 -1.17 20.24
CA SER A 187 19.44 -2.01 19.28
C SER A 187 18.56 -3.02 18.54
N ASP A 188 17.44 -3.41 19.14
CA ASP A 188 16.51 -4.40 18.60
C ASP A 188 15.48 -3.79 17.66
N ASP A 189 15.49 -2.46 17.53
CA ASP A 189 14.62 -1.75 16.61
C ASP A 189 15.28 -1.56 15.23
N LEU A 190 14.49 -1.72 14.17
CA LEU A 190 14.85 -1.34 12.81
C LEU A 190 14.45 0.11 12.59
N VAL A 191 15.43 0.98 12.36
CA VAL A 191 15.16 2.41 12.14
C VAL A 191 14.87 2.70 10.67
N ILE A 192 13.77 3.41 10.41
CA ILE A 192 13.38 3.91 9.09
C ILE A 192 13.48 5.43 9.09
N ASN A 193 14.51 5.97 8.45
CA ASN A 193 14.62 7.40 8.21
C ASN A 193 13.81 7.80 6.99
N CYS A 194 13.21 8.98 7.03
CA CYS A 194 12.36 9.50 5.97
C CYS A 194 12.95 10.80 5.40
N VAL A 195 12.93 10.94 4.09
CA VAL A 195 13.29 12.18 3.40
C VAL A 195 12.11 12.65 2.58
N ARG A 196 11.87 13.95 2.57
CA ARG A 196 10.87 14.63 1.74
C ARG A 196 11.62 15.57 0.80
N ASP A 197 11.62 15.25 -0.50
CA ASP A 197 12.47 15.92 -1.49
C ASP A 197 11.73 16.15 -2.80
N GLY A 198 11.55 17.41 -3.17
CA GLY A 198 10.95 17.83 -4.43
C GLY A 198 9.70 17.05 -4.81
N GLU A 199 9.71 16.48 -6.02
CA GLU A 199 8.63 15.64 -6.57
C GLU A 199 9.05 14.16 -6.71
N VAL A 200 9.99 13.68 -5.87
CA VAL A 200 10.45 12.29 -5.89
C VAL A 200 9.27 11.32 -5.70
N PRO A 201 9.00 10.42 -6.64
CA PRO A 201 7.84 9.53 -6.57
C PRO A 201 7.97 8.45 -5.48
N GLY A 202 9.20 8.02 -5.19
CA GLY A 202 9.53 7.08 -4.13
C GLY A 202 10.85 6.37 -4.37
N ILE A 203 11.74 6.41 -3.37
CA ILE A 203 13.00 5.66 -3.31
C ILE A 203 13.04 4.94 -1.97
N HIS A 204 13.45 3.68 -1.97
CA HIS A 204 13.63 2.91 -0.75
C HIS A 204 15.02 2.29 -0.74
N ALA A 205 15.74 2.42 0.36
CA ALA A 205 17.06 1.86 0.57
C ALA A 205 17.09 1.02 1.85
N VAL A 206 17.69 -0.16 1.76
CA VAL A 206 18.00 -1.05 2.89
C VAL A 206 19.51 -1.19 2.93
N MET A 207 20.09 -0.92 4.08
CA MET A 207 21.54 -0.90 4.29
C MET A 207 21.91 -1.84 5.45
N TYR A 208 22.95 -2.66 5.25
CA TYR A 208 23.51 -3.57 6.26
C TYR A 208 24.93 -3.20 6.60
#